data_3fd8f994a366d79a981102bb9bc5398d
#
_entry.id   3fd8f994a366d79a981102bb9bc5398d
#
_cell.length_a   1.000
_cell.length_b   1.000
_cell.length_c   1.000
_cell.angle_alpha   90.00
_cell.angle_beta   90.00
_cell.angle_gamma   90.00
#
_symmetry.space_group_name_H-M   'P 1'
#
loop_
_entity.id
_entity.type
_entity.pdbx_description
1 polymer ?
#
loop_
_entity_poly.entity_id
_entity_poly.type
_entity_poly.pdbx_seq_one_letter_code
_entity_poly.pdbx_strand_id
1 'polypeptide(L)'
;MPVSRLKLTFWSVVILCSGLAVAGRPDGGYHLLKKYDLDAAPGGKEYWDYITFDASSRRLYISHNTEVKVVNADTGAVVGSVPDLKRVHGIVVMDDLGRGFISDGGADEVVVFDLKTLKPTGHIKTGGNPDCIIYDPASKHIFTMNGKSNDASVIDPAALTVLATIPIGGRPEYAVPDGHGTIYDNVEDKNEVVAIDSMRNTVKSHWPIAPAEEATAIDLDAQHHRLFIGGRNKLLAIMNVDSGKVVQTFPIGAGVDTNIFEASTGMLFVATREGTLHVYHEISPDNFSVVEAVKTEFGARNMALDPKSHQLFLDTADFAPAAEPSTEQPHPQPTPVSGTFRLLVYGR
;
A
#
# COMPACT_ATOMS: atom_id res chain seq x y z
N MET A 1 75.47 21.55 -22.07
CA MET A 1 74.44 21.45 -21.06
C MET A 1 73.38 20.46 -21.57
N PRO A 2 73.25 19.28 -21.00
CA PRO A 2 72.33 18.29 -21.51
C PRO A 2 70.94 18.46 -20.84
N VAL A 3 69.95 18.43 -21.69
CA VAL A 3 68.49 18.52 -21.31
C VAL A 3 68.02 17.13 -20.86
N SER A 4 67.63 17.04 -19.60
CA SER A 4 67.07 15.85 -18.99
C SER A 4 65.59 15.62 -19.49
N ARG A 5 65.35 14.46 -20.12
CA ARG A 5 63.99 14.01 -20.48
C ARG A 5 63.35 13.28 -19.30
N LEU A 6 62.24 13.86 -18.75
CA LEU A 6 61.43 13.27 -17.74
C LEU A 6 60.53 12.20 -18.40
N LYS A 7 60.68 10.94 -18.01
CA LYS A 7 59.75 9.84 -18.42
C LYS A 7 58.53 9.83 -17.51
N LEU A 8 57.37 10.19 -18.05
CA LEU A 8 56.06 9.96 -17.40
C LEU A 8 55.70 8.47 -17.56
N THR A 9 55.62 7.77 -16.46
CA THR A 9 55.08 6.40 -16.40
C THR A 9 53.61 6.47 -16.11
N PHE A 10 52.76 6.10 -17.09
CA PHE A 10 51.30 5.94 -16.89
C PHE A 10 51.06 4.62 -16.14
N TRP A 11 50.45 4.71 -14.96
CA TRP A 11 49.91 3.58 -14.26
C TRP A 11 48.45 3.41 -14.69
N SER A 12 48.17 2.34 -15.45
CA SER A 12 46.78 1.95 -15.76
C SER A 12 46.19 1.27 -14.54
N VAL A 13 45.23 1.92 -13.91
CA VAL A 13 44.38 1.31 -12.87
C VAL A 13 43.34 0.45 -13.58
N VAL A 14 43.51 -0.85 -13.49
CA VAL A 14 42.47 -1.82 -13.89
C VAL A 14 41.48 -1.92 -12.75
N ILE A 15 40.28 -1.31 -12.94
CA ILE A 15 39.16 -1.51 -12.05
C ILE A 15 38.56 -2.89 -12.37
N LEU A 16 38.86 -3.88 -11.51
CA LEU A 16 38.13 -5.14 -11.51
C LEU A 16 36.71 -4.88 -10.96
N CYS A 17 35.71 -4.80 -11.84
CA CYS A 17 34.33 -4.97 -11.46
C CYS A 17 34.10 -6.43 -11.05
N SER A 18 34.23 -6.73 -9.76
CA SER A 18 33.77 -8.01 -9.21
C SER A 18 32.25 -8.03 -9.24
N GLY A 19 31.68 -8.63 -10.28
CA GLY A 19 30.27 -9.01 -10.29
C GLY A 19 30.02 -9.96 -9.13
N LEU A 20 29.30 -9.50 -8.12
CA LEU A 20 28.73 -10.37 -7.11
C LEU A 20 27.73 -11.28 -7.82
N ALA A 21 28.13 -12.52 -8.09
CA ALA A 21 27.20 -13.58 -8.46
C ALA A 21 26.30 -13.81 -7.25
N VAL A 22 25.03 -13.43 -7.37
CA VAL A 22 24.00 -13.84 -6.42
C VAL A 22 23.92 -15.36 -6.51
N ALA A 23 24.45 -16.04 -5.50
CA ALA A 23 24.30 -17.47 -5.39
C ALA A 23 22.80 -17.78 -5.33
N GLY A 24 22.28 -18.50 -6.32
CA GLY A 24 20.88 -18.93 -6.34
C GLY A 24 20.56 -19.66 -5.04
N ARG A 25 19.55 -19.18 -4.31
CA ARG A 25 19.01 -19.87 -3.13
C ARG A 25 18.44 -21.22 -3.57
N PRO A 26 18.66 -22.30 -2.79
CA PRO A 26 18.11 -23.62 -3.11
C PRO A 26 16.58 -23.69 -3.03
N ASP A 27 15.93 -22.75 -2.34
CA ASP A 27 14.47 -22.64 -2.28
C ASP A 27 14.04 -21.57 -3.28
N GLY A 28 13.14 -21.94 -4.21
CA GLY A 28 12.69 -21.04 -5.29
C GLY A 28 12.25 -19.67 -4.72
N GLY A 29 12.62 -18.56 -5.41
CA GLY A 29 12.17 -17.22 -5.07
C GLY A 29 10.65 -17.05 -5.23
N TYR A 30 10.11 -15.90 -4.86
CA TYR A 30 8.71 -15.57 -5.07
C TYR A 30 8.35 -15.65 -6.55
N HIS A 31 7.24 -16.29 -6.87
CA HIS A 31 6.75 -16.44 -8.24
C HIS A 31 5.23 -16.51 -8.26
N LEU A 32 4.64 -16.34 -9.44
CA LEU A 32 3.20 -16.49 -9.63
C LEU A 32 2.78 -17.95 -9.42
N LEU A 33 1.96 -18.19 -8.40
CA LEU A 33 1.41 -19.52 -8.09
C LEU A 33 0.08 -19.74 -8.79
N LYS A 34 -0.79 -18.74 -8.78
CA LYS A 34 -2.15 -18.83 -9.31
C LYS A 34 -2.60 -17.48 -9.88
N LYS A 35 -3.53 -17.57 -10.83
CA LYS A 35 -4.21 -16.43 -11.43
C LYS A 35 -5.69 -16.75 -11.51
N TYR A 36 -6.52 -15.85 -11.06
CA TYR A 36 -7.97 -16.00 -11.07
C TYR A 36 -8.59 -14.81 -11.79
N ASP A 37 -9.29 -15.09 -12.89
CA ASP A 37 -10.05 -14.07 -13.58
C ASP A 37 -11.30 -13.72 -12.74
N LEU A 38 -11.57 -12.43 -12.60
CA LEU A 38 -12.70 -11.90 -11.86
C LEU A 38 -13.65 -11.17 -12.82
N ASP A 39 -14.94 -11.08 -12.44
CA ASP A 39 -15.92 -10.37 -13.24
C ASP A 39 -15.59 -8.87 -13.34
N ALA A 40 -16.00 -8.26 -14.46
CA ALA A 40 -15.91 -6.82 -14.67
C ALA A 40 -16.60 -6.03 -13.55
N ALA A 41 -16.14 -4.80 -13.32
CA ALA A 41 -16.84 -3.85 -12.45
C ALA A 41 -18.24 -3.54 -12.99
N PRO A 42 -19.24 -3.36 -12.12
CA PRO A 42 -20.56 -2.89 -12.54
C PRO A 42 -20.46 -1.62 -13.39
N GLY A 43 -21.13 -1.61 -14.55
CA GLY A 43 -21.06 -0.50 -15.51
C GLY A 43 -19.80 -0.46 -16.38
N GLY A 44 -18.92 -1.47 -16.27
CA GLY A 44 -17.77 -1.66 -17.17
C GLY A 44 -16.63 -0.64 -16.99
N LYS A 45 -16.66 0.20 -15.96
CA LYS A 45 -15.58 1.14 -15.63
C LYS A 45 -14.67 0.49 -14.58
N GLU A 46 -13.52 0.01 -15.01
CA GLU A 46 -12.54 -0.60 -14.14
C GLU A 46 -11.81 0.46 -13.30
N TYR A 47 -11.88 0.30 -11.99
CA TYR A 47 -11.11 1.01 -10.98
C TYR A 47 -11.00 0.12 -9.76
N TRP A 48 -9.84 -0.01 -9.20
CA TRP A 48 -9.58 -0.76 -7.96
C TRP A 48 -8.49 -0.08 -7.17
N ASP A 49 -8.43 -0.42 -5.88
CA ASP A 49 -7.52 0.23 -4.95
C ASP A 49 -7.05 -0.77 -3.88
N TYR A 50 -7.70 -0.88 -2.74
CA TYR A 50 -7.26 -1.72 -1.64
C TYR A 50 -7.72 -3.17 -1.74
N ILE A 51 -6.87 -4.07 -1.21
CA ILE A 51 -7.22 -5.46 -0.93
C ILE A 51 -7.08 -5.69 0.58
N THR A 52 -8.12 -6.19 1.23
CA THR A 52 -8.09 -6.59 2.64
C THR A 52 -8.23 -8.10 2.75
N PHE A 53 -7.31 -8.76 3.43
CA PHE A 53 -7.38 -10.18 3.73
C PHE A 53 -7.94 -10.41 5.13
N ASP A 54 -9.04 -11.14 5.21
CA ASP A 54 -9.60 -11.65 6.45
C ASP A 54 -9.15 -13.09 6.67
N ALA A 55 -8.24 -13.27 7.63
CA ALA A 55 -7.66 -14.56 7.95
C ALA A 55 -8.67 -15.53 8.58
N SER A 56 -9.69 -15.03 9.27
CA SER A 56 -10.69 -15.82 9.98
C SER A 56 -11.63 -16.54 9.02
N SER A 57 -12.17 -15.82 8.05
CA SER A 57 -13.08 -16.36 7.02
C SER A 57 -12.36 -16.82 5.75
N ARG A 58 -11.06 -16.58 5.64
CA ARG A 58 -10.26 -16.83 4.43
C ARG A 58 -10.81 -16.09 3.21
N ARG A 59 -11.21 -14.83 3.41
CA ARG A 59 -11.78 -13.98 2.36
C ARG A 59 -10.86 -12.81 2.05
N LEU A 60 -10.84 -12.46 0.77
CA LEU A 60 -10.30 -11.20 0.29
C LEU A 60 -11.47 -10.26 -0.01
N TYR A 61 -11.38 -9.05 0.49
CA TYR A 61 -12.29 -7.96 0.16
C TYR A 61 -11.52 -7.00 -0.75
N ILE A 62 -11.96 -6.87 -2.00
CA ILE A 62 -11.26 -6.15 -3.05
C ILE A 62 -12.14 -4.98 -3.49
N SER A 63 -11.65 -3.76 -3.35
CA SER A 63 -12.35 -2.59 -3.85
C SER A 63 -12.42 -2.65 -5.38
N HIS A 64 -13.62 -2.48 -5.96
CA HIS A 64 -13.83 -2.57 -7.40
C HIS A 64 -14.88 -1.58 -7.88
N ASN A 65 -14.47 -0.31 -8.00
CA ASN A 65 -15.26 0.83 -8.45
C ASN A 65 -16.52 1.09 -7.58
N THR A 66 -17.65 0.45 -7.92
CA THR A 66 -18.95 0.66 -7.26
C THR A 66 -19.39 -0.54 -6.42
N GLU A 67 -18.49 -1.47 -6.18
CA GLU A 67 -18.69 -2.61 -5.28
C GLU A 67 -17.41 -2.95 -4.52
N VAL A 68 -17.52 -3.70 -3.44
CA VAL A 68 -16.41 -4.47 -2.88
C VAL A 68 -16.65 -5.93 -3.25
N LYS A 69 -15.78 -6.49 -4.06
CA LYS A 69 -15.82 -7.90 -4.45
C LYS A 69 -15.26 -8.76 -3.34
N VAL A 70 -15.95 -9.86 -3.00
CA VAL A 70 -15.52 -10.78 -1.94
C VAL A 70 -15.13 -12.12 -2.57
N VAL A 71 -13.87 -12.53 -2.36
CA VAL A 71 -13.27 -13.70 -2.98
C VAL A 71 -12.75 -14.65 -1.92
N ASN A 72 -12.95 -15.94 -2.09
CA ASN A 72 -12.32 -16.96 -1.27
C ASN A 72 -10.83 -17.03 -1.62
N ALA A 73 -9.95 -16.77 -0.66
CA ALA A 73 -8.50 -16.68 -0.89
C ALA A 73 -7.85 -18.00 -1.33
N ASP A 74 -8.39 -19.13 -0.93
CA ASP A 74 -7.81 -20.44 -1.23
C ASP A 74 -8.18 -20.94 -2.64
N THR A 75 -9.38 -20.59 -3.12
CA THR A 75 -9.95 -21.09 -4.37
C THR A 75 -10.05 -20.05 -5.47
N GLY A 76 -9.97 -18.77 -5.15
CA GLY A 76 -10.22 -17.65 -6.08
C GLY A 76 -11.70 -17.47 -6.46
N ALA A 77 -12.61 -18.26 -5.86
CA ALA A 77 -14.02 -18.16 -6.17
C ALA A 77 -14.63 -16.87 -5.61
N VAL A 78 -15.37 -16.11 -6.43
CA VAL A 78 -16.18 -14.99 -5.97
C VAL A 78 -17.33 -15.53 -5.11
N VAL A 79 -17.40 -15.14 -3.85
CA VAL A 79 -18.44 -15.53 -2.90
C VAL A 79 -19.58 -14.53 -2.79
N GLY A 80 -19.39 -13.34 -3.29
CA GLY A 80 -20.37 -12.27 -3.35
C GLY A 80 -19.74 -10.90 -3.52
N SER A 81 -20.56 -9.86 -3.38
CA SER A 81 -20.09 -8.48 -3.34
C SER A 81 -20.94 -7.61 -2.41
N VAL A 82 -20.37 -6.49 -1.97
CA VAL A 82 -21.09 -5.39 -1.32
C VAL A 82 -21.38 -4.37 -2.41
N PRO A 83 -22.63 -4.23 -2.87
CA PRO A 83 -23.01 -3.39 -4.01
C PRO A 83 -23.35 -1.95 -3.60
N ASP A 84 -23.79 -1.17 -4.60
CA ASP A 84 -24.41 0.17 -4.48
C ASP A 84 -23.48 1.24 -3.89
N LEU A 85 -22.18 1.09 -4.12
CA LEU A 85 -21.14 2.03 -3.72
C LEU A 85 -20.84 3.02 -4.87
N LYS A 86 -19.99 4.05 -4.63
CA LYS A 86 -19.72 5.07 -5.66
C LYS A 86 -18.29 5.05 -6.16
N ARG A 87 -17.35 5.13 -5.29
CA ARG A 87 -15.92 5.02 -5.57
C ARG A 87 -15.22 4.53 -4.32
N VAL A 88 -15.12 3.25 -4.22
CA VAL A 88 -14.61 2.59 -3.02
C VAL A 88 -13.09 2.55 -3.00
N HIS A 89 -12.56 2.63 -1.80
CA HIS A 89 -11.15 2.54 -1.51
C HIS A 89 -10.87 1.43 -0.49
N GLY A 90 -10.64 1.77 0.78
CA GLY A 90 -10.26 0.84 1.81
C GLY A 90 -11.41 0.05 2.44
N ILE A 91 -11.07 -1.08 3.06
CA ILE A 91 -12.01 -1.96 3.76
C ILE A 91 -11.43 -2.38 5.11
N VAL A 92 -12.20 -2.26 6.18
CA VAL A 92 -11.91 -2.82 7.50
C VAL A 92 -12.93 -3.90 7.82
N VAL A 93 -12.45 -5.07 8.30
CA VAL A 93 -13.29 -6.19 8.75
C VAL A 93 -13.18 -6.30 10.25
N MET A 94 -14.33 -6.38 10.94
CA MET A 94 -14.43 -6.53 12.40
C MET A 94 -15.31 -7.73 12.72
N ASP A 95 -14.68 -8.90 12.84
CA ASP A 95 -15.37 -10.18 13.09
C ASP A 95 -16.17 -10.20 14.39
N ASP A 96 -15.63 -9.58 15.44
CA ASP A 96 -16.26 -9.46 16.75
C ASP A 96 -17.59 -8.68 16.71
N LEU A 97 -17.74 -7.77 15.76
CA LEU A 97 -18.97 -7.03 15.52
C LEU A 97 -19.82 -7.65 14.39
N GLY A 98 -19.31 -8.64 13.66
CA GLY A 98 -19.95 -9.20 12.47
C GLY A 98 -20.14 -8.18 11.34
N ARG A 99 -19.31 -7.13 11.29
CA ARG A 99 -19.44 -5.98 10.40
C ARG A 99 -18.16 -5.70 9.64
N GLY A 100 -18.32 -5.18 8.42
CA GLY A 100 -17.25 -4.54 7.67
C GLY A 100 -17.57 -3.07 7.43
N PHE A 101 -16.52 -2.28 7.18
CA PHE A 101 -16.56 -0.84 6.97
C PHE A 101 -15.78 -0.52 5.69
N ILE A 102 -16.37 0.26 4.80
CA ILE A 102 -15.81 0.61 3.50
C ILE A 102 -15.73 2.12 3.39
N SER A 103 -14.56 2.67 3.07
CA SER A 103 -14.45 4.07 2.68
C SER A 103 -15.00 4.24 1.25
N ASP A 104 -16.14 4.96 1.13
CA ASP A 104 -16.76 5.30 -0.15
C ASP A 104 -16.46 6.76 -0.50
N GLY A 105 -15.28 6.98 -1.10
CA GLY A 105 -14.75 8.31 -1.41
C GLY A 105 -15.66 9.11 -2.35
N GLY A 106 -16.41 8.43 -3.24
CA GLY A 106 -17.36 9.10 -4.12
C GLY A 106 -18.62 9.61 -3.44
N ALA A 107 -18.87 9.17 -2.19
CA ALA A 107 -20.04 9.56 -1.39
C ALA A 107 -19.70 10.38 -0.15
N ASP A 108 -18.40 10.61 0.16
CA ASP A 108 -17.92 11.25 1.37
C ASP A 108 -18.49 10.56 2.64
N GLU A 109 -18.39 9.20 2.66
CA GLU A 109 -18.93 8.41 3.77
C GLU A 109 -18.19 7.07 3.96
N VAL A 110 -18.44 6.45 5.12
CA VAL A 110 -18.14 5.05 5.36
C VAL A 110 -19.44 4.26 5.25
N VAL A 111 -19.43 3.21 4.42
CA VAL A 111 -20.53 2.26 4.32
C VAL A 111 -20.27 1.08 5.25
N VAL A 112 -21.25 0.77 6.11
CA VAL A 112 -21.21 -0.39 7.02
C VAL A 112 -21.94 -1.54 6.37
N PHE A 113 -21.37 -2.74 6.38
CA PHE A 113 -22.03 -3.93 5.84
C PHE A 113 -21.96 -5.12 6.80
N ASP A 114 -22.88 -6.05 6.65
CA ASP A 114 -22.93 -7.30 7.41
C ASP A 114 -22.02 -8.35 6.75
N LEU A 115 -21.08 -8.95 7.50
CA LEU A 115 -20.08 -9.89 6.97
C LEU A 115 -20.68 -11.21 6.46
N LYS A 116 -21.88 -11.59 6.95
CA LYS A 116 -22.52 -12.84 6.55
C LYS A 116 -23.33 -12.68 5.28
N THR A 117 -24.07 -11.59 5.16
CA THR A 117 -24.98 -11.34 4.03
C THR A 117 -24.37 -10.47 2.95
N LEU A 118 -23.26 -9.77 3.24
CA LEU A 118 -22.59 -8.80 2.37
C LEU A 118 -23.49 -7.62 1.96
N LYS A 119 -24.52 -7.32 2.76
CA LYS A 119 -25.45 -6.23 2.47
C LYS A 119 -25.06 -4.98 3.26
N PRO A 120 -25.13 -3.79 2.64
CA PRO A 120 -25.03 -2.52 3.35
C PRO A 120 -26.08 -2.45 4.47
N THR A 121 -25.70 -1.97 5.65
CA THR A 121 -26.54 -1.87 6.84
C THR A 121 -26.53 -0.48 7.47
N GLY A 122 -25.61 0.39 7.04
CA GLY A 122 -25.52 1.75 7.58
C GLY A 122 -24.56 2.62 6.79
N HIS A 123 -24.65 3.93 7.01
CA HIS A 123 -23.82 4.95 6.38
C HIS A 123 -23.39 5.95 7.43
N ILE A 124 -22.10 6.31 7.44
CA ILE A 124 -21.50 7.26 8.37
C ILE A 124 -20.85 8.36 7.54
N LYS A 125 -21.34 9.60 7.62
CA LYS A 125 -20.73 10.74 6.94
C LYS A 125 -19.38 11.07 7.53
N THR A 126 -18.39 11.31 6.66
CA THR A 126 -17.00 11.65 7.01
C THR A 126 -16.59 13.01 6.45
N GLY A 127 -15.32 13.32 6.47
CA GLY A 127 -14.73 14.35 5.61
C GLY A 127 -14.78 13.97 4.14
N GLY A 128 -14.28 14.86 3.27
CA GLY A 128 -14.37 14.67 1.83
C GLY A 128 -13.36 13.65 1.28
N ASN A 129 -13.84 12.74 0.45
CA ASN A 129 -13.07 11.66 -0.18
C ASN A 129 -12.30 10.83 0.87
N PRO A 130 -13.00 10.07 1.75
CA PRO A 130 -12.32 9.09 2.60
C PRO A 130 -11.65 8.06 1.70
N ASP A 131 -10.34 7.93 1.85
CA ASP A 131 -9.48 7.02 1.09
C ASP A 131 -9.09 5.84 1.98
N CYS A 132 -7.95 5.91 2.63
CA CYS A 132 -7.54 4.92 3.60
C CYS A 132 -8.51 4.84 4.78
N ILE A 133 -8.83 3.62 5.21
CA ILE A 133 -9.61 3.33 6.41
C ILE A 133 -8.88 2.28 7.23
N ILE A 134 -8.65 2.55 8.50
CA ILE A 134 -7.95 1.65 9.42
C ILE A 134 -8.70 1.50 10.74
N TYR A 135 -8.48 0.36 11.41
CA TYR A 135 -8.88 0.15 12.80
C TYR A 135 -7.65 0.26 13.70
N ASP A 136 -7.71 1.14 14.70
CA ASP A 136 -6.67 1.22 15.73
C ASP A 136 -7.09 0.41 16.97
N PRO A 137 -6.37 -0.69 17.30
CA PRO A 137 -6.71 -1.54 18.43
C PRO A 137 -6.53 -0.87 19.80
N ALA A 138 -5.68 0.17 19.90
CA ALA A 138 -5.45 0.89 21.15
C ALA A 138 -6.65 1.75 21.53
N SER A 139 -7.15 2.57 20.63
CA SER A 139 -8.35 3.41 20.83
C SER A 139 -9.65 2.66 20.62
N LYS A 140 -9.61 1.52 19.90
CA LYS A 140 -10.78 0.74 19.44
C LYS A 140 -11.69 1.52 18.47
N HIS A 141 -11.12 2.47 17.76
CA HIS A 141 -11.84 3.30 16.79
C HIS A 141 -11.34 3.01 15.37
N ILE A 142 -12.21 3.33 14.42
CA ILE A 142 -11.88 3.39 13.00
C ILE A 142 -11.47 4.82 12.66
N PHE A 143 -10.46 4.95 11.82
CA PHE A 143 -9.99 6.22 11.26
C PHE A 143 -10.12 6.18 9.76
N THR A 144 -10.67 7.25 9.16
CA THR A 144 -10.61 7.47 7.71
C THR A 144 -9.72 8.65 7.41
N MET A 145 -8.83 8.48 6.43
CA MET A 145 -7.98 9.54 5.91
C MET A 145 -8.70 10.21 4.75
N ASN A 146 -9.13 11.47 4.94
CA ASN A 146 -10.03 12.17 4.03
C ASN A 146 -9.22 13.09 3.11
N GLY A 147 -8.83 12.58 1.94
CA GLY A 147 -7.88 13.24 1.04
C GLY A 147 -8.33 14.59 0.49
N LYS A 148 -9.65 14.84 0.37
CA LYS A 148 -10.18 16.11 -0.16
C LYS A 148 -10.36 17.18 0.92
N SER A 149 -10.69 16.80 2.15
CA SER A 149 -10.88 17.73 3.27
C SER A 149 -9.61 17.95 4.10
N ASN A 150 -8.52 17.19 3.86
CA ASN A 150 -7.24 17.27 4.56
C ASN A 150 -7.37 17.01 6.07
N ASP A 151 -8.19 16.04 6.43
CA ASP A 151 -8.47 15.66 7.81
C ASP A 151 -8.64 14.14 7.95
N ALA A 152 -8.74 13.65 9.18
CA ALA A 152 -9.14 12.30 9.49
C ALA A 152 -10.44 12.30 10.30
N SER A 153 -11.38 11.41 9.99
CA SER A 153 -12.56 11.17 10.81
C SER A 153 -12.32 10.01 11.75
N VAL A 154 -12.65 10.19 13.03
CA VAL A 154 -12.58 9.16 14.07
C VAL A 154 -13.97 8.60 14.29
N ILE A 155 -14.15 7.30 14.14
CA ILE A 155 -15.46 6.64 14.14
C ILE A 155 -15.52 5.59 15.25
N ASP A 156 -16.59 5.62 16.06
CA ASP A 156 -16.94 4.51 16.94
C ASP A 156 -17.63 3.41 16.11
N PRO A 157 -17.01 2.22 15.96
CA PRO A 157 -17.55 1.14 15.14
C PRO A 157 -18.78 0.46 15.74
N ALA A 158 -19.02 0.60 17.04
CA ALA A 158 -20.20 0.04 17.71
C ALA A 158 -21.38 0.99 17.63
N ALA A 159 -21.17 2.29 17.93
CA ALA A 159 -22.19 3.32 17.90
C ALA A 159 -22.49 3.83 16.48
N LEU A 160 -21.61 3.60 15.51
CA LEU A 160 -21.69 4.07 14.13
C LEU A 160 -21.76 5.60 14.02
N THR A 161 -20.95 6.29 14.80
CA THR A 161 -20.91 7.76 14.87
C THR A 161 -19.50 8.29 14.76
N VAL A 162 -19.35 9.47 14.15
CA VAL A 162 -18.08 10.22 14.17
C VAL A 162 -17.91 10.86 15.54
N LEU A 163 -16.80 10.57 16.20
CA LEU A 163 -16.43 11.10 17.51
C LEU A 163 -15.62 12.39 17.41
N ALA A 164 -14.76 12.50 16.40
CA ALA A 164 -13.87 13.61 16.19
C ALA A 164 -13.47 13.74 14.72
N THR A 165 -13.02 14.94 14.35
CA THR A 165 -12.31 15.22 13.11
C THR A 165 -10.95 15.81 13.46
N ILE A 166 -9.88 15.24 12.90
CA ILE A 166 -8.49 15.61 13.16
C ILE A 166 -7.95 16.36 11.95
N PRO A 167 -7.66 17.65 12.01
CA PRO A 167 -6.95 18.36 10.93
C PRO A 167 -5.55 17.76 10.74
N ILE A 168 -5.23 17.30 9.53
CA ILE A 168 -3.92 16.71 9.21
C ILE A 168 -2.93 17.77 8.70
N GLY A 169 -3.42 18.82 8.07
CA GLY A 169 -2.59 19.91 7.55
C GLY A 169 -2.13 19.74 6.09
N GLY A 170 -2.48 18.65 5.46
CA GLY A 170 -2.24 18.34 4.06
C GLY A 170 -3.10 17.16 3.64
N ARG A 171 -2.88 16.60 2.44
CA ARG A 171 -3.64 15.48 1.91
C ARG A 171 -3.16 14.15 2.50
N PRO A 172 -3.93 13.55 3.45
CA PRO A 172 -3.62 12.23 3.97
C PRO A 172 -3.89 11.17 2.89
N GLU A 173 -3.06 10.11 2.87
CA GLU A 173 -3.13 9.08 1.82
C GLU A 173 -3.28 7.69 2.43
N TYR A 174 -2.22 7.14 3.02
CA TYR A 174 -2.21 5.80 3.59
C TYR A 174 -1.68 5.85 5.03
N ALA A 175 -2.34 5.14 5.95
CA ALA A 175 -2.00 5.16 7.37
C ALA A 175 -1.86 3.77 7.96
N VAL A 176 -1.03 3.65 9.00
CA VAL A 176 -0.81 2.41 9.75
C VAL A 176 -0.78 2.69 11.25
N PRO A 177 -1.50 1.91 12.10
CA PRO A 177 -1.45 2.04 13.55
C PRO A 177 -0.28 1.24 14.14
N ASP A 178 0.34 1.74 15.22
CA ASP A 178 1.36 1.00 15.97
C ASP A 178 0.77 0.00 16.99
N GLY A 179 -0.54 0.00 17.15
CA GLY A 179 -1.25 -0.80 18.16
C GLY A 179 -1.10 -0.29 19.60
N HIS A 180 -0.39 0.80 19.82
CA HIS A 180 -0.09 1.38 21.14
C HIS A 180 -0.60 2.83 21.29
N GLY A 181 -1.36 3.31 20.33
CA GLY A 181 -2.00 4.64 20.38
C GLY A 181 -1.34 5.69 19.50
N THR A 182 -0.52 5.27 18.54
CA THR A 182 -0.02 6.16 17.48
C THR A 182 -0.41 5.60 16.12
N ILE A 183 -0.91 6.48 15.26
CA ILE A 183 -1.16 6.20 13.85
C ILE A 183 -0.17 7.04 13.05
N TYR A 184 0.49 6.43 12.08
CA TYR A 184 1.36 7.12 11.13
C TYR A 184 0.65 7.23 9.79
N ASP A 185 0.59 8.43 9.23
CA ASP A 185 -0.11 8.72 7.99
C ASP A 185 0.79 9.50 7.02
N ASN A 186 0.82 9.08 5.77
CA ASN A 186 1.48 9.79 4.70
C ASN A 186 0.70 11.04 4.33
N VAL A 187 1.36 12.21 4.34
CA VAL A 187 0.80 13.47 3.83
C VAL A 187 1.45 13.77 2.49
N GLU A 188 0.81 13.29 1.42
CA GLU A 188 1.38 13.21 0.07
C GLU A 188 1.87 14.57 -0.45
N ASP A 189 1.02 15.61 -0.37
CA ASP A 189 1.30 16.95 -0.89
C ASP A 189 2.28 17.77 -0.03
N LYS A 190 2.72 17.24 1.12
CA LYS A 190 3.70 17.87 2.03
C LYS A 190 5.04 17.14 2.06
N ASN A 191 5.14 15.95 1.50
CA ASN A 191 6.31 15.09 1.64
C ASN A 191 6.65 14.81 3.11
N GLU A 192 5.63 14.51 3.90
CA GLU A 192 5.73 14.26 5.34
C GLU A 192 5.01 12.98 5.73
N VAL A 193 5.41 12.42 6.86
CA VAL A 193 4.60 11.52 7.67
C VAL A 193 4.14 12.28 8.91
N VAL A 194 2.87 12.19 9.24
CA VAL A 194 2.35 12.67 10.52
C VAL A 194 2.17 11.52 11.49
N ALA A 195 2.47 11.78 12.78
CA ALA A 195 2.15 10.89 13.87
C ALA A 195 0.91 11.42 14.60
N ILE A 196 -0.14 10.64 14.69
CA ILE A 196 -1.43 10.98 15.30
C ILE A 196 -1.54 10.24 16.63
N ASP A 197 -1.88 10.94 17.71
CA ASP A 197 -2.29 10.35 18.98
C ASP A 197 -3.76 9.91 18.85
N SER A 198 -3.98 8.61 18.69
CA SER A 198 -5.32 8.05 18.50
C SER A 198 -6.18 8.09 19.76
N MET A 199 -5.55 8.21 20.94
CA MET A 199 -6.26 8.32 22.22
C MET A 199 -6.75 9.74 22.50
N ARG A 200 -6.01 10.76 21.97
CA ARG A 200 -6.35 12.18 22.15
C ARG A 200 -6.96 12.81 20.89
N ASN A 201 -6.93 12.09 19.76
CA ASN A 201 -7.40 12.56 18.46
C ASN A 201 -6.69 13.86 18.02
N THR A 202 -5.36 13.88 18.09
CA THR A 202 -4.54 15.03 17.72
C THR A 202 -3.28 14.61 16.99
N VAL A 203 -2.81 15.45 16.07
CA VAL A 203 -1.48 15.29 15.46
C VAL A 203 -0.41 15.62 16.50
N LYS A 204 0.58 14.73 16.67
CA LYS A 204 1.73 14.85 17.57
C LYS A 204 2.96 15.44 16.91
N SER A 205 3.22 15.02 15.68
CA SER A 205 4.47 15.32 14.97
C SER A 205 4.27 15.30 13.47
N HIS A 206 5.12 16.07 12.78
CA HIS A 206 5.30 16.09 11.34
C HIS A 206 6.76 15.75 11.04
N TRP A 207 7.04 14.76 10.20
CA TRP A 207 8.38 14.34 9.86
C TRP A 207 8.59 14.34 8.35
N PRO A 208 9.59 15.10 7.85
CA PRO A 208 9.92 15.09 6.44
C PRO A 208 10.46 13.72 6.02
N ILE A 209 10.01 13.24 4.86
CA ILE A 209 10.39 11.93 4.32
C ILE A 209 11.57 11.99 3.33
N ALA A 210 12.16 13.18 3.13
CA ALA A 210 13.25 13.32 2.18
C ALA A 210 14.35 12.26 2.39
N PRO A 211 14.88 11.66 1.30
CA PRO A 211 14.72 12.05 -0.11
C PRO A 211 13.50 11.45 -0.85
N ALA A 212 12.61 10.68 -0.17
CA ALA A 212 11.36 10.25 -0.77
C ALA A 212 10.41 11.43 -0.95
N GLU A 213 9.54 11.37 -1.97
CA GLU A 213 8.58 12.41 -2.31
C GLU A 213 7.22 11.80 -2.66
N GLU A 214 6.13 12.53 -2.39
CA GLU A 214 4.76 12.14 -2.71
C GLU A 214 4.45 10.69 -2.28
N ALA A 215 4.59 10.42 -0.97
CA ALA A 215 4.43 9.07 -0.44
C ALA A 215 2.98 8.58 -0.56
N THR A 216 2.81 7.38 -1.12
CA THR A 216 1.51 6.72 -1.32
C THR A 216 1.39 5.38 -0.60
N ALA A 217 2.51 4.79 -0.18
CA ALA A 217 2.52 3.53 0.53
C ALA A 217 3.23 3.68 1.88
N ILE A 218 2.71 3.04 2.91
CA ILE A 218 3.33 3.00 4.25
C ILE A 218 3.01 1.67 4.92
N ASP A 219 4.00 1.11 5.64
CA ASP A 219 3.79 0.04 6.62
C ASP A 219 4.79 0.18 7.77
N LEU A 220 4.62 -0.61 8.81
CA LEU A 220 5.32 -0.45 10.08
C LEU A 220 5.85 -1.78 10.61
N ASP A 221 7.14 -1.83 10.93
CA ASP A 221 7.65 -2.73 11.95
C ASP A 221 7.49 -2.10 13.33
N ALA A 222 6.40 -2.47 13.99
CA ALA A 222 6.08 -1.96 15.32
C ALA A 222 7.07 -2.42 16.40
N GLN A 223 7.72 -3.60 16.22
CA GLN A 223 8.68 -4.12 17.17
C GLN A 223 9.99 -3.32 17.19
N HIS A 224 10.47 -2.94 16.02
CA HIS A 224 11.74 -2.21 15.88
C HIS A 224 11.55 -0.73 15.57
N HIS A 225 10.31 -0.24 15.55
CA HIS A 225 9.97 1.16 15.34
C HIS A 225 10.48 1.70 13.97
N ARG A 226 10.19 0.96 12.88
CA ARG A 226 10.59 1.36 11.51
C ARG A 226 9.38 1.48 10.61
N LEU A 227 9.22 2.64 9.99
CA LEU A 227 8.26 2.87 8.92
C LEU A 227 8.90 2.59 7.57
N PHE A 228 8.14 2.01 6.68
CA PHE A 228 8.47 1.76 5.29
C PHE A 228 7.61 2.64 4.41
N ILE A 229 8.21 3.60 3.73
CA ILE A 229 7.51 4.69 3.03
C ILE A 229 7.84 4.61 1.54
N GLY A 230 6.84 4.33 0.72
CA GLY A 230 6.98 4.28 -0.74
C GLY A 230 6.65 5.63 -1.38
N GLY A 231 7.64 6.27 -2.02
CA GLY A 231 7.48 7.55 -2.70
C GLY A 231 7.28 7.43 -4.21
N ARG A 232 6.51 8.34 -4.81
CA ARG A 232 6.29 8.38 -6.27
C ARG A 232 7.54 8.71 -7.07
N ASN A 233 8.53 9.31 -6.43
CA ASN A 233 9.86 9.52 -7.03
C ASN A 233 10.73 8.26 -7.10
N LYS A 234 10.11 7.07 -6.98
CA LYS A 234 10.74 5.74 -7.10
C LYS A 234 11.75 5.44 -6.00
N LEU A 235 11.46 5.88 -4.80
CA LEU A 235 12.25 5.59 -3.60
C LEU A 235 11.38 4.92 -2.55
N LEU A 236 11.91 3.86 -1.94
CA LEU A 236 11.50 3.35 -0.65
C LEU A 236 12.38 4.01 0.41
N ALA A 237 11.79 4.68 1.39
CA ALA A 237 12.49 5.21 2.56
C ALA A 237 12.14 4.37 3.79
N ILE A 238 13.14 4.09 4.61
CA ILE A 238 13.00 3.46 5.92
C ILE A 238 13.25 4.53 6.97
N MET A 239 12.26 4.78 7.83
CA MET A 239 12.30 5.84 8.84
C MET A 239 12.27 5.24 10.25
N ASN A 240 13.11 5.77 11.12
CA ASN A 240 13.05 5.48 12.56
C ASN A 240 12.01 6.41 13.21
N VAL A 241 10.94 5.85 13.80
CA VAL A 241 9.84 6.63 14.38
C VAL A 241 10.16 7.28 15.72
N ASP A 242 11.23 6.84 16.41
CA ASP A 242 11.65 7.48 17.66
C ASP A 242 12.32 8.84 17.40
N SER A 243 12.93 8.96 16.21
CA SER A 243 13.67 10.19 15.82
C SER A 243 13.00 10.98 14.67
N GLY A 244 12.05 10.37 13.94
CA GLY A 244 11.46 10.94 12.73
C GLY A 244 12.48 11.09 11.58
N LYS A 245 13.54 10.26 11.54
CA LYS A 245 14.60 10.36 10.53
C LYS A 245 14.61 9.17 9.59
N VAL A 246 14.77 9.44 8.31
CA VAL A 246 15.08 8.42 7.31
C VAL A 246 16.49 7.87 7.57
N VAL A 247 16.58 6.54 7.73
CA VAL A 247 17.84 5.83 8.06
C VAL A 247 18.42 5.08 6.86
N GLN A 248 17.56 4.64 5.92
CA GLN A 248 17.98 3.94 4.71
C GLN A 248 17.00 4.22 3.56
N THR A 249 17.47 4.12 2.33
CA THR A 249 16.63 4.21 1.13
C THR A 249 17.02 3.18 0.09
N PHE A 250 16.03 2.78 -0.74
CA PHE A 250 16.24 1.90 -1.89
C PHE A 250 15.55 2.46 -3.12
N PRO A 251 16.13 2.32 -4.31
CA PRO A 251 15.41 2.55 -5.56
C PRO A 251 14.35 1.45 -5.75
N ILE A 252 13.16 1.86 -6.15
CA ILE A 252 12.04 0.98 -6.49
C ILE A 252 11.47 1.34 -7.86
N GLY A 253 10.52 0.56 -8.36
CA GLY A 253 9.81 0.84 -9.59
C GLY A 253 8.84 2.02 -9.49
N ALA A 254 8.27 2.41 -10.62
CA ALA A 254 7.30 3.49 -10.68
C ALA A 254 5.90 3.05 -10.19
N GLY A 255 5.22 3.98 -9.50
CA GLY A 255 3.83 3.80 -9.08
C GLY A 255 3.69 2.77 -7.95
N VAL A 256 4.47 2.95 -6.88
CA VAL A 256 4.25 2.24 -5.61
C VAL A 256 2.91 2.67 -5.00
N ASP A 257 2.20 1.71 -4.39
CA ASP A 257 0.91 1.97 -3.76
C ASP A 257 0.74 1.18 -2.45
N THR A 258 1.41 0.02 -2.35
CA THR A 258 1.34 -0.81 -1.15
C THR A 258 2.72 -1.33 -0.76
N ASN A 259 3.04 -1.18 0.52
CA ASN A 259 4.12 -1.86 1.22
C ASN A 259 3.51 -2.81 2.25
N ILE A 260 4.12 -3.98 2.45
CA ILE A 260 3.73 -4.90 3.54
C ILE A 260 4.99 -5.44 4.20
N PHE A 261 5.08 -5.27 5.51
CA PHE A 261 6.12 -5.87 6.33
C PHE A 261 5.58 -7.09 7.07
N GLU A 262 6.19 -8.23 6.82
CA GLU A 262 5.86 -9.46 7.50
C GLU A 262 6.80 -9.68 8.70
N ALA A 263 6.37 -9.26 9.88
CA ALA A 263 7.19 -9.30 11.10
C ALA A 263 7.70 -10.71 11.46
N SER A 264 6.93 -11.77 11.14
CA SER A 264 7.30 -13.16 11.44
C SER A 264 8.51 -13.65 10.65
N THR A 265 8.78 -13.06 9.49
CA THR A 265 9.87 -13.43 8.58
C THR A 265 10.89 -12.32 8.37
N GLY A 266 10.61 -11.10 8.81
CA GLY A 266 11.41 -9.91 8.53
C GLY A 266 11.40 -9.52 7.06
N MET A 267 10.42 -9.98 6.28
CA MET A 267 10.32 -9.65 4.86
C MET A 267 9.48 -8.40 4.66
N LEU A 268 9.99 -7.51 3.81
CA LEU A 268 9.27 -6.32 3.35
C LEU A 268 9.00 -6.47 1.85
N PHE A 269 7.74 -6.33 1.48
CA PHE A 269 7.24 -6.40 0.11
C PHE A 269 6.79 -5.02 -0.34
N VAL A 270 7.18 -4.62 -1.56
CA VAL A 270 6.83 -3.33 -2.14
C VAL A 270 6.34 -3.56 -3.56
N ALA A 271 5.05 -3.35 -3.79
CA ALA A 271 4.42 -3.54 -5.09
C ALA A 271 4.41 -2.25 -5.92
N THR A 272 4.77 -2.33 -7.18
CA THR A 272 4.86 -1.17 -8.08
C THR A 272 4.07 -1.39 -9.38
N ARG A 273 3.36 -0.36 -9.83
CA ARG A 273 2.49 -0.39 -11.02
C ARG A 273 3.21 -0.81 -12.29
N GLU A 274 4.52 -0.56 -12.41
CA GLU A 274 5.29 -0.97 -13.59
C GLU A 274 5.44 -2.49 -13.75
N GLY A 275 4.99 -3.29 -12.76
CA GLY A 275 5.00 -4.74 -12.79
C GLY A 275 6.21 -5.34 -12.09
N THR A 276 6.55 -4.82 -10.92
CA THR A 276 7.63 -5.35 -10.08
C THR A 276 7.19 -5.42 -8.62
N LEU A 277 7.41 -6.56 -7.99
CA LEU A 277 7.36 -6.76 -6.56
C LEU A 277 8.79 -6.79 -6.03
N HIS A 278 9.19 -5.75 -5.31
CA HIS A 278 10.50 -5.68 -4.65
C HIS A 278 10.40 -6.37 -3.29
N VAL A 279 11.36 -7.24 -3.00
CA VAL A 279 11.43 -8.00 -1.75
C VAL A 279 12.73 -7.66 -1.03
N TYR A 280 12.59 -7.24 0.23
CA TYR A 280 13.70 -6.93 1.11
C TYR A 280 13.63 -7.81 2.36
N HIS A 281 14.74 -7.95 3.05
CA HIS A 281 14.81 -8.64 4.33
C HIS A 281 15.49 -7.74 5.36
N GLU A 282 14.87 -7.62 6.51
CA GLU A 282 15.44 -6.95 7.67
C GLU A 282 16.55 -7.83 8.26
N ILE A 283 17.79 -7.31 8.25
CA ILE A 283 18.94 -7.93 8.91
C ILE A 283 19.05 -7.42 10.35
N SER A 284 18.73 -6.15 10.53
CA SER A 284 18.60 -5.46 11.81
C SER A 284 17.75 -4.20 11.59
N PRO A 285 17.25 -3.53 12.64
CA PRO A 285 16.33 -2.38 12.52
C PRO A 285 16.76 -1.27 11.55
N ASP A 286 18.07 -1.03 11.40
CA ASP A 286 18.60 0.01 10.50
C ASP A 286 19.32 -0.56 9.27
N ASN A 287 19.19 -1.87 9.02
CA ASN A 287 19.91 -2.53 7.93
C ASN A 287 19.03 -3.56 7.23
N PHE A 288 18.62 -3.22 6.04
CA PHE A 288 17.82 -4.06 5.15
C PHE A 288 18.65 -4.45 3.93
N SER A 289 18.42 -5.63 3.40
CA SER A 289 19.04 -6.12 2.17
C SER A 289 17.99 -6.40 1.10
N VAL A 290 18.37 -6.17 -0.16
CA VAL A 290 17.57 -6.61 -1.31
C VAL A 290 17.63 -8.14 -1.38
N VAL A 291 16.47 -8.78 -1.41
CA VAL A 291 16.33 -10.23 -1.62
C VAL A 291 16.19 -10.53 -3.10
N GLU A 292 15.18 -9.92 -3.71
CA GLU A 292 14.85 -10.12 -5.13
C GLU A 292 13.93 -9.02 -5.66
N ALA A 293 13.83 -8.91 -6.96
CA ALA A 293 12.82 -8.14 -7.68
C ALA A 293 12.05 -9.12 -8.58
N VAL A 294 10.81 -9.40 -8.21
CA VAL A 294 9.94 -10.36 -8.88
C VAL A 294 9.15 -9.65 -9.96
N LYS A 295 9.18 -10.17 -11.18
CA LYS A 295 8.33 -9.64 -12.24
C LYS A 295 6.87 -9.97 -11.95
N THR A 296 6.03 -8.93 -11.87
CA THR A 296 4.58 -9.04 -11.80
C THR A 296 3.93 -8.54 -13.10
N GLU A 297 2.62 -8.39 -13.11
CA GLU A 297 1.93 -7.79 -14.25
C GLU A 297 1.84 -6.26 -14.07
N PHE A 298 1.81 -5.51 -15.17
CA PHE A 298 1.60 -4.05 -15.13
C PHE A 298 0.28 -3.75 -14.42
N GLY A 299 0.29 -2.76 -13.54
CA GLY A 299 -0.88 -2.37 -12.74
C GLY A 299 -0.99 -3.08 -11.38
N ALA A 300 -0.28 -4.19 -11.15
CA ALA A 300 -0.32 -4.94 -9.90
C ALA A 300 0.47 -4.20 -8.79
N ARG A 301 -0.19 -3.27 -8.11
CA ARG A 301 0.39 -2.37 -7.11
C ARG A 301 -0.29 -2.46 -5.74
N ASN A 302 -1.52 -2.93 -5.69
CA ASN A 302 -2.25 -3.18 -4.46
C ASN A 302 -1.97 -4.61 -4.01
N MET A 303 -1.87 -4.82 -2.70
CA MET A 303 -1.41 -6.10 -2.18
C MET A 303 -2.02 -6.40 -0.81
N ALA A 304 -2.28 -7.70 -0.57
CA ALA A 304 -2.56 -8.24 0.75
C ALA A 304 -1.69 -9.46 1.02
N LEU A 305 -1.43 -9.77 2.29
CA LEU A 305 -0.63 -10.91 2.73
C LEU A 305 -1.48 -11.86 3.55
N ASP A 306 -1.36 -13.16 3.27
CA ASP A 306 -1.76 -14.22 4.19
C ASP A 306 -0.57 -14.61 5.08
N PRO A 307 -0.53 -14.22 6.35
CA PRO A 307 0.61 -14.47 7.23
C PRO A 307 0.80 -15.95 7.59
N LYS A 308 -0.20 -16.81 7.28
CA LYS A 308 -0.12 -18.26 7.54
C LYS A 308 0.56 -19.00 6.40
N SER A 309 0.23 -18.66 5.16
CA SER A 309 0.79 -19.32 3.97
C SER A 309 1.94 -18.52 3.35
N HIS A 310 2.20 -17.31 3.83
CA HIS A 310 3.15 -16.34 3.26
C HIS A 310 2.86 -15.99 1.80
N GLN A 311 1.60 -16.14 1.38
CA GLN A 311 1.16 -15.79 0.04
C GLN A 311 0.76 -14.32 -0.03
N LEU A 312 1.10 -13.71 -1.16
CA LEU A 312 0.74 -12.35 -1.50
C LEU A 312 -0.35 -12.37 -2.56
N PHE A 313 -1.37 -11.57 -2.33
CA PHE A 313 -2.48 -11.37 -3.25
C PHE A 313 -2.35 -9.98 -3.88
N LEU A 314 -2.25 -9.92 -5.20
CA LEU A 314 -2.21 -8.69 -5.97
C LEU A 314 -3.36 -8.67 -6.96
N ASP A 315 -3.81 -7.51 -7.37
CA ASP A 315 -4.84 -7.36 -8.39
C ASP A 315 -4.35 -6.52 -9.57
N THR A 316 -4.91 -6.79 -10.73
CA THR A 316 -4.65 -6.02 -11.95
C THR A 316 -5.69 -6.33 -13.03
N ALA A 317 -5.57 -5.66 -14.18
CA ALA A 317 -6.31 -5.93 -15.41
C ALA A 317 -5.37 -5.81 -16.62
N ASP A 318 -5.85 -6.09 -17.82
CA ASP A 318 -5.17 -5.66 -19.03
C ASP A 318 -5.32 -4.15 -19.19
N PHE A 319 -4.36 -3.52 -19.86
CA PHE A 319 -4.38 -2.09 -20.12
C PHE A 319 -4.32 -1.80 -21.60
N ALA A 320 -5.23 -0.97 -22.07
CA ALA A 320 -5.10 -0.35 -23.38
C ALA A 320 -3.96 0.67 -23.37
N PRO A 321 -3.24 0.85 -24.49
CA PRO A 321 -2.21 1.88 -24.59
C PRO A 321 -2.76 3.25 -24.19
N ALA A 322 -1.89 4.09 -23.63
CA ALA A 322 -2.24 5.48 -23.36
C ALA A 322 -2.69 6.17 -24.66
N ALA A 323 -3.67 7.07 -24.54
CA ALA A 323 -4.08 7.92 -25.65
C ALA A 323 -2.90 8.82 -26.09
N GLU A 324 -2.98 9.37 -27.30
CA GLU A 324 -2.01 10.39 -27.72
C GLU A 324 -2.10 11.61 -26.80
N PRO A 325 -0.95 12.20 -26.42
CA PRO A 325 -0.94 13.43 -25.62
C PRO A 325 -1.75 14.55 -26.27
N SER A 326 -2.51 15.27 -25.45
CA SER A 326 -3.28 16.44 -25.86
C SER A 326 -2.99 17.64 -24.97
N THR A 327 -3.45 18.82 -25.35
CA THR A 327 -3.34 20.03 -24.52
C THR A 327 -4.10 19.91 -23.20
N GLU A 328 -5.18 19.14 -23.19
CA GLU A 328 -6.00 18.89 -22.00
C GLU A 328 -5.44 17.76 -21.14
N GLN A 329 -4.75 16.79 -21.77
CA GLN A 329 -4.13 15.65 -21.12
C GLN A 329 -2.71 15.40 -21.67
N PRO A 330 -1.70 16.15 -21.18
CA PRO A 330 -0.33 16.07 -21.71
C PRO A 330 0.38 14.74 -21.38
N HIS A 331 -0.07 14.02 -20.34
CA HIS A 331 0.50 12.75 -19.88
C HIS A 331 -0.61 11.70 -19.66
N PRO A 332 -1.28 11.24 -20.74
CA PRO A 332 -2.33 10.25 -20.61
C PRO A 332 -1.78 8.94 -20.07
N GLN A 333 -2.54 8.27 -19.22
CA GLN A 333 -2.18 6.98 -18.64
C GLN A 333 -2.87 5.84 -19.39
N PRO A 334 -2.24 4.65 -19.47
CA PRO A 334 -2.91 3.45 -19.92
C PRO A 334 -4.20 3.21 -19.12
N THR A 335 -5.26 2.82 -19.80
CA THR A 335 -6.58 2.60 -19.18
C THR A 335 -6.87 1.11 -19.03
N PRO A 336 -7.43 0.67 -17.90
CA PRO A 336 -7.81 -0.74 -17.72
C PRO A 336 -8.87 -1.16 -18.75
N VAL A 337 -8.75 -2.40 -19.24
CA VAL A 337 -9.69 -3.02 -20.17
C VAL A 337 -10.77 -3.75 -19.36
N SER A 338 -12.03 -3.36 -19.57
CA SER A 338 -13.15 -3.98 -18.86
C SER A 338 -13.25 -5.48 -19.12
N GLY A 339 -13.56 -6.24 -18.06
CA GLY A 339 -13.69 -7.71 -18.12
C GLY A 339 -12.37 -8.47 -18.10
N THR A 340 -11.25 -7.80 -17.81
CA THR A 340 -9.94 -8.44 -17.69
C THR A 340 -9.36 -8.36 -16.28
N PHE A 341 -10.18 -7.90 -15.30
CA PHE A 341 -9.78 -7.80 -13.90
C PHE A 341 -9.46 -9.18 -13.32
N ARG A 342 -8.41 -9.28 -12.54
CA ARG A 342 -7.91 -10.56 -12.02
C ARG A 342 -7.13 -10.45 -10.74
N LEU A 343 -7.14 -11.52 -9.98
CA LEU A 343 -6.34 -11.72 -8.77
C LEU A 343 -5.12 -12.58 -9.11
N LEU A 344 -3.96 -12.14 -8.68
CA LEU A 344 -2.68 -12.84 -8.81
C LEU A 344 -2.24 -13.30 -7.41
N VAL A 345 -1.78 -14.56 -7.31
CA VAL A 345 -1.27 -15.12 -6.05
C VAL A 345 0.20 -15.42 -6.23
N TYR A 346 1.04 -14.77 -5.44
CA TYR A 346 2.48 -14.98 -5.40
C TYR A 346 2.89 -15.70 -4.12
N GLY A 347 3.94 -16.49 -4.19
CA GLY A 347 4.51 -17.23 -3.05
C GLY A 347 5.82 -17.90 -3.44
N ARG A 348 6.37 -18.68 -2.53
CA ARG A 348 7.59 -19.50 -2.74
C ARG A 348 7.26 -20.95 -3.00
#